data_c7657c0cd609412dac2f444e7040bb07
#
_entry.id   c7657c0cd609412dac2f444e7040bb07
#
_cell.length_a   1.000
_cell.length_b   1.000
_cell.length_c   1.000
_cell.angle_alpha   90.00
_cell.angle_beta   90.00
_cell.angle_gamma   90.00
#
_symmetry.space_group_name_H-M   'P 1'
#
loop_
_entity.id
_entity.type
_entity.pdbx_description
1 polymer ?
#
loop_
_entity_poly.entity_id
_entity_poly.type
_entity_poly.pdbx_seq_one_letter_code
_entity_poly.pdbx_strand_id
1 'polypeptide(L)'
;MRAAVIQTVTSVLGWDLARKSQVVKTVDEEAEISCLVGRGKLREEVWQDSASGCIERYNLAFVNHLMYRGDNTRVLGYDVAHGYHHRHFMGETEDINFPGYEELSKRFFREVAALRKKGSI
;
A
#
# COMPACT_ATOMS: atom_id res chain seq x y z
N MET A 1 9.12 -11.15 0.94
CA MET A 1 8.17 -10.68 1.52
C MET A 1 8.30 -10.37 2.91
N ARG A 2 7.89 -9.44 3.34
CA ARG A 2 8.30 -8.95 4.58
C ARG A 2 7.29 -8.89 5.64
N ALA A 3 6.27 -9.49 5.57
CA ALA A 3 5.25 -9.20 6.51
C ALA A 3 4.87 -10.27 7.45
N ALA A 4 5.60 -11.28 7.59
CA ALA A 4 5.07 -12.40 8.28
C ALA A 4 5.58 -12.64 9.66
N VAL A 5 6.11 -11.64 10.23
CA VAL A 5 6.85 -11.85 11.45
C VAL A 5 6.02 -12.14 12.66
N ILE A 6 4.84 -11.67 12.67
CA ILE A 6 4.07 -11.64 13.89
C ILE A 6 3.61 -12.96 14.42
N GLN A 7 3.32 -13.86 13.53
CA GLN A 7 2.69 -15.05 14.03
C GLN A 7 3.60 -16.00 14.75
N THR A 8 4.86 -15.77 14.78
CA THR A 8 5.75 -16.68 15.46
C THR A 8 5.53 -16.71 16.96
N VAL A 9 4.91 -15.72 17.48
CA VAL A 9 4.76 -15.60 18.91
C VAL A 9 3.66 -16.42 19.45
N THR A 10 2.84 -16.92 18.61
CA THR A 10 1.56 -17.38 19.06
C THR A 10 1.51 -18.72 19.66
N SER A 11 2.42 -19.58 19.34
CA SER A 11 2.16 -20.98 19.63
C SER A 11 2.35 -21.38 21.07
N VAL A 12 3.08 -20.62 21.81
CA VAL A 12 3.48 -21.09 23.12
C VAL A 12 2.35 -21.15 24.13
N LEU A 13 1.50 -20.17 24.09
CA LEU A 13 0.40 -20.10 25.02
C LEU A 13 -0.89 -19.94 24.27
N GLY A 14 -1.33 -21.01 23.70
CA GLY A 14 -2.48 -20.95 22.81
C GLY A 14 -3.69 -20.29 23.41
N TRP A 15 -3.92 -20.47 24.68
CA TRP A 15 -5.09 -19.85 25.29
C TRP A 15 -4.98 -18.33 25.35
N ASP A 16 -3.79 -17.82 25.27
CA ASP A 16 -3.56 -16.40 25.38
C ASP A 16 -3.85 -15.67 24.10
N LEU A 17 -3.72 -16.34 23.01
CA LEU A 17 -3.80 -15.68 21.74
C LEU A 17 -5.15 -15.29 21.31
N ALA A 18 -6.12 -16.04 21.70
CA ALA A 18 -7.44 -15.84 21.19
C ALA A 18 -7.96 -14.46 21.47
N ARG A 19 -7.45 -13.82 22.48
CA ARG A 19 -7.98 -12.52 22.81
C ARG A 19 -7.05 -11.37 22.57
N LYS A 20 -5.92 -11.63 21.94
CA LYS A 20 -4.91 -10.60 21.75
C LYS A 20 -4.78 -10.16 20.31
N SER A 21 -5.86 -10.26 19.56
CA SER A 21 -5.84 -9.79 18.19
C SER A 21 -5.68 -8.27 18.17
N GLN A 22 -4.67 -7.80 17.50
CA GLN A 22 -4.40 -6.38 17.36
C GLN A 22 -3.96 -6.10 15.95
N VAL A 23 -4.26 -4.90 15.48
CA VAL A 23 -3.78 -4.45 14.19
C VAL A 23 -2.41 -3.82 14.38
N VAL A 24 -1.43 -4.34 13.69
CA VAL A 24 -0.03 -3.90 13.81
C VAL A 24 0.48 -3.48 12.45
N LYS A 25 1.21 -2.38 12.41
CA LYS A 25 1.81 -1.92 11.17
C LYS A 25 3.06 -2.73 10.90
N THR A 26 3.02 -3.57 9.88
CA THR A 26 4.11 -4.50 9.58
C THR A 26 4.99 -4.03 8.44
N VAL A 27 4.53 -3.10 7.60
CA VAL A 27 5.35 -2.51 6.55
C VAL A 27 5.19 -1.01 6.63
N ASP A 28 6.30 -0.29 6.57
CA ASP A 28 6.28 1.16 6.59
C ASP A 28 7.54 1.61 5.86
N GLU A 29 7.44 1.74 4.54
CA GLU A 29 8.59 1.98 3.68
C GLU A 29 8.36 3.17 2.78
N GLU A 30 9.43 3.88 2.49
CA GLU A 30 9.39 5.01 1.60
C GLU A 30 10.66 5.02 0.78
N ALA A 31 10.55 5.37 -0.51
CA ALA A 31 11.72 5.40 -1.39
C ALA A 31 11.53 6.50 -2.42
N GLU A 32 12.63 7.12 -2.82
CA GLU A 32 12.60 8.08 -3.91
C GLU A 32 12.94 7.38 -5.22
N ILE A 33 12.31 7.80 -6.30
CA ILE A 33 12.63 7.29 -7.62
C ILE A 33 12.79 8.44 -8.58
N SER A 34 13.66 8.27 -9.56
CA SER A 34 13.80 9.27 -10.61
C SER A 34 12.70 9.07 -11.63
N CYS A 35 12.20 10.15 -12.16
CA CYS A 35 11.16 10.16 -13.17
C CYS A 35 11.61 11.04 -14.31
N LEU A 36 11.03 10.85 -15.49
CA LEU A 36 11.34 11.72 -16.61
C LEU A 36 10.98 13.17 -16.25
N VAL A 37 9.89 13.35 -15.52
CA VAL A 37 9.47 14.66 -15.05
C VAL A 37 9.57 14.65 -13.53
N GLY A 38 10.52 15.41 -12.99
CA GLY A 38 10.66 15.55 -11.54
C GLY A 38 11.15 14.30 -10.84
N ARG A 39 10.99 14.30 -9.55
CA ARG A 39 11.34 13.16 -8.71
C ARG A 39 10.07 12.63 -8.09
N GLY A 40 10.00 11.33 -8.02
CA GLY A 40 8.86 10.68 -7.40
C GLY A 40 9.22 10.11 -6.04
N LYS A 41 8.20 9.83 -5.26
CA LYS A 41 8.34 9.16 -3.98
C LYS A 41 7.31 8.06 -3.92
N LEU A 42 7.75 6.90 -3.48
CA LEU A 42 6.88 5.75 -3.27
C LEU A 42 6.70 5.54 -1.79
N ARG A 43 5.51 5.14 -1.41
CA ARG A 43 5.22 4.82 -0.03
C ARG A 43 4.44 3.52 0.03
N GLU A 44 4.84 2.66 0.94
CA GLU A 44 4.11 1.41 1.18
C GLU A 44 3.89 1.24 2.67
N GLU A 45 2.64 1.07 3.04
CA GLU A 45 2.26 0.81 4.44
C GLU A 45 1.29 -0.36 4.46
N VAL A 46 1.49 -1.25 5.41
CA VAL A 46 0.61 -2.41 5.58
C VAL A 46 0.35 -2.62 7.05
N TRP A 47 -0.90 -2.84 7.39
CA TRP A 47 -1.32 -3.19 8.76
C TRP A 47 -1.96 -4.57 8.74
N GLN A 48 -1.56 -5.41 9.67
CA GLN A 48 -2.02 -6.78 9.73
C GLN A 48 -2.57 -7.11 11.10
N ASP A 49 -3.52 -8.04 11.12
CA ASP A 49 -4.00 -8.58 12.36
C ASP A 49 -2.94 -9.50 12.95
N SER A 50 -2.59 -9.30 14.20
CA SER A 50 -1.48 -10.03 14.81
C SER A 50 -1.79 -11.50 15.04
N ALA A 51 -3.05 -11.86 15.15
CA ALA A 51 -3.42 -13.24 15.40
C ALA A 51 -3.52 -14.04 14.10
N SER A 52 -4.15 -13.48 13.08
CA SER A 52 -4.38 -14.22 11.84
C SER A 52 -3.38 -13.92 10.75
N GLY A 53 -2.68 -12.80 10.84
CA GLY A 53 -1.81 -12.35 9.76
C GLY A 53 -2.53 -11.71 8.61
N CYS A 54 -3.87 -11.58 8.69
CA CYS A 54 -4.62 -10.97 7.61
C CYS A 54 -4.30 -9.50 7.49
N ILE A 55 -4.26 -9.02 6.25
CA ILE A 55 -4.03 -7.61 6.01
C ILE A 55 -5.32 -6.86 6.24
N GLU A 56 -5.28 -5.94 7.20
CA GLU A 56 -6.45 -5.17 7.59
C GLU A 56 -6.52 -3.84 6.87
N ARG A 57 -5.36 -3.30 6.52
CA ARG A 57 -5.30 -2.01 5.86
C ARG A 57 -3.98 -1.89 5.13
N TYR A 58 -3.97 -1.14 4.05
CA TYR A 58 -2.74 -0.87 3.31
C TYR A 58 -2.84 0.49 2.65
N ASN A 59 -1.68 1.02 2.27
CA ASN A 59 -1.59 2.24 1.52
C ASN A 59 -0.39 2.13 0.58
N LEU A 60 -0.64 2.20 -0.72
CA LEU A 60 0.39 2.28 -1.72
C LEU A 60 0.23 3.62 -2.42
N ALA A 61 1.29 4.41 -2.46
CA ALA A 61 1.19 5.74 -3.04
C ALA A 61 2.42 6.10 -3.85
N PHE A 62 2.20 6.73 -4.99
CA PHE A 62 3.23 7.34 -5.81
C PHE A 62 2.93 8.82 -5.90
N VAL A 63 3.84 9.65 -5.40
CA VAL A 63 3.64 11.09 -5.41
C VAL A 63 4.70 11.75 -6.28
N ASN A 64 4.32 12.81 -6.97
CA ASN A 64 5.22 13.58 -7.81
C ASN A 64 4.54 14.92 -8.10
N HIS A 65 5.03 15.97 -7.46
CA HIS A 65 4.37 17.27 -7.51
C HIS A 65 4.46 17.95 -8.89
N LEU A 66 5.37 17.52 -9.73
CA LEU A 66 5.44 18.06 -11.09
C LEU A 66 4.47 17.37 -12.02
N MET A 67 4.07 16.13 -11.70
CA MET A 67 3.09 15.43 -12.50
C MET A 67 1.67 15.79 -12.10
N TYR A 68 1.41 16.00 -10.83
CA TYR A 68 0.07 16.27 -10.35
C TYR A 68 0.14 17.01 -9.03
N ARG A 69 -0.64 18.07 -8.88
CA ARG A 69 -0.58 18.89 -7.67
C ARG A 69 -1.75 18.67 -6.73
N GLY A 70 -2.83 18.07 -7.21
CA GLY A 70 -3.96 17.77 -6.34
C GLY A 70 -3.72 16.55 -5.48
N ASP A 71 -4.66 16.24 -4.60
CA ASP A 71 -4.64 15.04 -3.79
C ASP A 71 -3.30 14.84 -3.08
N ASN A 72 -2.77 15.91 -2.50
CA ASN A 72 -1.46 15.93 -1.85
C ASN A 72 -0.36 15.40 -2.78
N THR A 73 -0.43 15.75 -4.05
CA THR A 73 0.51 15.36 -5.09
C THR A 73 0.55 13.85 -5.36
N ARG A 74 -0.48 13.13 -4.95
CA ARG A 74 -0.55 11.70 -5.22
C ARG A 74 -1.00 11.48 -6.66
N VAL A 75 -0.11 10.95 -7.47
CA VAL A 75 -0.40 10.64 -8.86
C VAL A 75 -1.21 9.35 -8.94
N LEU A 76 -0.80 8.34 -8.18
CA LEU A 76 -1.42 7.03 -8.19
C LEU A 76 -1.41 6.49 -6.77
N GLY A 77 -2.47 5.83 -6.38
CA GLY A 77 -2.50 5.19 -5.07
C GLY A 77 -3.54 4.09 -5.00
N TYR A 78 -3.33 3.19 -4.06
CA TYR A 78 -4.29 2.15 -3.71
C TYR A 78 -4.42 2.12 -2.20
N ASP A 79 -5.64 2.09 -1.73
CA ASP A 79 -5.88 1.98 -0.29
C ASP A 79 -7.22 1.33 -0.01
N VAL A 80 -7.48 1.07 1.25
CA VAL A 80 -8.75 0.53 1.67
C VAL A 80 -9.31 1.44 2.76
N ALA A 81 -10.59 1.76 2.64
CA ALA A 81 -11.30 2.57 3.61
C ALA A 81 -12.70 2.02 3.76
N HIS A 82 -13.15 1.85 4.99
CA HIS A 82 -14.49 1.37 5.30
C HIS A 82 -14.82 0.06 4.57
N GLY A 83 -13.81 -0.81 4.45
CA GLY A 83 -14.01 -2.09 3.80
C GLY A 83 -14.01 -2.06 2.28
N TYR A 84 -13.84 -0.91 1.67
CA TYR A 84 -13.81 -0.77 0.22
C TYR A 84 -12.42 -0.48 -0.25
N HIS A 85 -12.01 -1.14 -1.34
CA HIS A 85 -10.69 -0.98 -1.92
C HIS A 85 -10.77 0.03 -3.05
N HIS A 86 -9.87 1.00 -3.04
CA HIS A 86 -9.90 2.11 -3.98
C HIS A 86 -8.61 2.25 -4.74
N ARG A 87 -8.74 2.66 -5.99
CA ARG A 87 -7.62 3.14 -6.80
C ARG A 87 -7.81 4.63 -7.01
N HIS A 88 -6.75 5.39 -6.78
CA HIS A 88 -6.74 6.83 -6.98
C HIS A 88 -5.76 7.14 -8.09
N PHE A 89 -6.22 7.87 -9.10
CA PHE A 89 -5.34 8.29 -10.19
C PHE A 89 -5.67 9.70 -10.58
N MET A 90 -4.69 10.60 -10.41
CA MET A 90 -4.84 12.01 -10.79
C MET A 90 -6.11 12.62 -10.23
N GLY A 91 -6.40 12.34 -8.98
CA GLY A 91 -7.55 12.89 -8.29
C GLY A 91 -8.85 12.12 -8.43
N GLU A 92 -8.90 11.16 -9.34
CA GLU A 92 -10.11 10.35 -9.51
C GLU A 92 -10.01 9.08 -8.71
N THR A 93 -11.13 8.67 -8.14
CA THR A 93 -11.20 7.49 -7.29
C THR A 93 -12.15 6.49 -7.89
N GLU A 94 -11.75 5.24 -7.93
CA GLU A 94 -12.64 4.15 -8.37
C GLU A 94 -12.54 3.00 -7.39
N ASP A 95 -13.65 2.28 -7.25
CA ASP A 95 -13.66 1.06 -6.46
C ASP A 95 -13.06 -0.05 -7.30
N ILE A 96 -12.33 -0.94 -6.66
CA ILE A 96 -11.73 -2.06 -7.37
C ILE A 96 -12.08 -3.36 -6.67
N ASN A 97 -12.07 -4.44 -7.44
CA ASN A 97 -12.11 -5.78 -6.87
C ASN A 97 -10.72 -6.11 -6.38
N PHE A 98 -10.63 -6.43 -5.10
CA PHE A 98 -9.33 -6.65 -4.48
C PHE A 98 -8.79 -8.04 -4.85
N PRO A 99 -7.68 -8.12 -5.58
CA PRO A 99 -7.14 -9.41 -6.02
C PRO A 99 -6.21 -10.06 -5.01
N GLY A 100 -6.09 -9.50 -3.83
CA GLY A 100 -5.08 -9.85 -2.85
C GLY A 100 -3.95 -8.85 -2.87
N TYR A 101 -3.29 -8.70 -1.74
CA TYR A 101 -2.31 -7.63 -1.62
C TYR A 101 -1.11 -7.83 -2.53
N GLU A 102 -0.65 -9.06 -2.65
CA GLU A 102 0.52 -9.32 -3.48
C GLU A 102 0.28 -8.95 -4.94
N GLU A 103 -0.86 -9.35 -5.48
CA GLU A 103 -1.20 -8.98 -6.85
C GLU A 103 -1.41 -7.49 -7.01
N LEU A 104 -2.03 -6.87 -6.04
CA LEU A 104 -2.26 -5.44 -6.08
C LEU A 104 -0.96 -4.67 -6.05
N SER A 105 -0.03 -5.10 -5.22
CA SER A 105 1.28 -4.49 -5.11
C SER A 105 2.03 -4.58 -6.45
N LYS A 106 1.98 -5.74 -7.09
CA LYS A 106 2.61 -5.89 -8.41
C LYS A 106 1.99 -4.96 -9.44
N ARG A 107 0.69 -4.84 -9.41
CA ARG A 107 -0.02 -3.95 -10.32
C ARG A 107 0.41 -2.50 -10.10
N PHE A 108 0.47 -2.10 -8.84
CA PHE A 108 0.89 -0.75 -8.50
C PHE A 108 2.28 -0.44 -9.05
N PHE A 109 3.24 -1.33 -8.80
CA PHE A 109 4.61 -1.07 -9.24
C PHE A 109 4.74 -1.10 -10.76
N ARG A 110 3.94 -1.90 -11.45
CA ARG A 110 3.90 -1.88 -12.91
C ARG A 110 3.41 -0.54 -13.42
N GLU A 111 2.37 -0.02 -12.80
CA GLU A 111 1.81 1.27 -13.20
C GLU A 111 2.80 2.41 -12.94
N VAL A 112 3.48 2.36 -11.80
CA VAL A 112 4.51 3.35 -11.50
C VAL A 112 5.63 3.29 -12.53
N ALA A 113 6.06 2.10 -12.91
CA ALA A 113 7.12 1.96 -13.90
C ALA A 113 6.75 2.60 -15.23
N ALA A 114 5.48 2.50 -15.61
CA ALA A 114 5.01 3.17 -16.82
C ALA A 114 4.94 4.68 -16.65
N LEU A 115 4.44 5.12 -15.51
CA LEU A 115 4.25 6.55 -15.29
C LEU A 115 5.57 7.31 -15.19
N ARG A 116 6.57 6.73 -14.58
CA ARG A 116 7.83 7.44 -14.40
C ARG A 116 8.54 7.74 -15.71
N LYS A 117 8.14 7.08 -16.77
CA LYS A 117 8.76 7.28 -18.09
C LYS A 117 8.02 8.32 -18.93
N LYS A 118 6.90 8.84 -18.45
CA LYS A 118 6.10 9.76 -19.24
C LYS A 118 6.59 11.19 -19.09
N GLY A 119 6.61 11.93 -20.18
CA GLY A 119 6.97 13.34 -20.17
C GLY A 119 5.86 14.21 -19.66
N SER A 120 4.62 13.79 -19.88
CA SER A 120 3.45 14.46 -19.32
C SER A 120 2.33 13.44 -19.26
N ILE A 121 1.33 13.76 -18.46
CA ILE A 121 0.20 12.86 -18.26
C ILE A 121 -1.08 13.53 -18.69
#